data_b7fa4839656f5deadaa5180bbfedf63a
#
_entry.id   b7fa4839656f5deadaa5180bbfedf63a
#
_cell.length_a   1.000
_cell.length_b   1.000
_cell.length_c   1.000
_cell.angle_alpha   90.00
_cell.angle_beta   90.00
_cell.angle_gamma   90.00
#
_symmetry.space_group_name_H-M   'P 1'
#
loop_
_entity.id
_entity.type
_entity.pdbx_description
1 polymer ?
#
loop_
_entity_poly.entity_id
_entity_poly.type
_entity_poly.pdbx_seq_one_letter_code
_entity_poly.pdbx_strand_id
1 'polypeptide(L)'
;MPNDEGSYDILVNTMYPEETQRKALEHELEHLRLEHLHRGESVFLQEAEARGEDTDWRSICCYTSAGILEEFIPSSSRADFALVVPGQGMKPHYRQGQLLFCRDRQPRWNGDAAVFLIGGRAELRQVYRDAFGCRYLLNPNRACAGEDLVVPVGEEAPLLLGTPLKRRRLPPVRI
;
A
#
# COMPACT_ATOMS: atom_id res chain seq x y z
N MET A 1 -23.54 -11.69 -9.32
CA MET A 1 -24.54 -10.72 -8.85
C MET A 1 -25.82 -11.48 -8.56
N PRO A 2 -26.55 -11.16 -7.47
CA PRO A 2 -27.85 -11.78 -7.25
C PRO A 2 -28.79 -11.39 -8.40
N ASN A 3 -29.53 -12.35 -8.91
CA ASN A 3 -30.58 -12.08 -9.89
C ASN A 3 -31.87 -11.64 -9.19
N ASP A 4 -32.91 -11.26 -9.97
CA ASP A 4 -34.18 -10.74 -9.43
C ASP A 4 -34.93 -11.74 -8.53
N GLU A 5 -34.53 -13.02 -8.53
CA GLU A 5 -35.11 -14.10 -7.72
C GLU A 5 -34.29 -14.41 -6.46
N GLY A 6 -33.20 -13.67 -6.20
CA GLY A 6 -32.31 -13.88 -5.04
C GLY A 6 -31.38 -15.10 -5.19
N SER A 7 -31.23 -15.64 -6.39
CA SER A 7 -30.24 -16.65 -6.74
C SER A 7 -28.99 -16.00 -7.37
N TYR A 8 -27.89 -16.75 -7.43
CA TYR A 8 -26.61 -16.27 -7.97
C TYR A 8 -26.27 -17.02 -9.27
N ASP A 9 -25.84 -16.27 -10.28
CA ASP A 9 -25.29 -16.82 -11.48
C ASP A 9 -23.76 -16.85 -11.41
N ILE A 10 -23.17 -18.04 -11.56
CA ILE A 10 -21.73 -18.22 -11.62
C ILE A 10 -21.33 -18.41 -13.08
N LEU A 11 -20.50 -17.48 -13.60
CA LEU A 11 -19.99 -17.52 -14.95
C LEU A 11 -18.62 -18.21 -14.98
N VAL A 12 -18.55 -19.37 -15.61
CA VAL A 12 -17.31 -20.13 -15.77
C VAL A 12 -16.79 -19.97 -17.21
N ASN A 13 -15.52 -19.59 -17.36
CA ASN A 13 -14.90 -19.48 -18.68
C ASN A 13 -14.59 -20.88 -19.26
N THR A 14 -15.34 -21.27 -20.26
CA THR A 14 -15.22 -22.59 -20.93
C THR A 14 -14.01 -22.75 -21.83
N MET A 15 -13.19 -21.70 -22.01
CA MET A 15 -11.94 -21.76 -22.78
C MET A 15 -10.81 -22.48 -22.05
N TYR A 16 -10.95 -22.67 -20.73
CA TYR A 16 -9.97 -23.39 -19.91
C TYR A 16 -10.28 -24.91 -19.84
N PRO A 17 -9.27 -25.75 -19.51
CA PRO A 17 -9.48 -27.18 -19.23
C PRO A 17 -10.52 -27.42 -18.14
N GLU A 18 -11.28 -28.54 -18.25
CA GLU A 18 -12.37 -28.88 -17.30
C GLU A 18 -11.94 -28.85 -15.84
N GLU A 19 -10.73 -29.31 -15.54
CA GLU A 19 -10.22 -29.27 -14.15
C GLU A 19 -10.08 -27.86 -13.63
N THR A 20 -9.65 -26.91 -14.48
CA THR A 20 -9.54 -25.49 -14.12
C THR A 20 -10.93 -24.88 -13.93
N GLN A 21 -11.88 -25.23 -14.79
CA GLN A 21 -13.28 -24.80 -14.66
C GLN A 21 -13.89 -25.29 -13.35
N ARG A 22 -13.68 -26.58 -13.00
CA ARG A 22 -14.16 -27.16 -11.76
C ARG A 22 -13.59 -26.48 -10.53
N LYS A 23 -12.27 -26.24 -10.50
CA LYS A 23 -11.62 -25.51 -9.41
C LYS A 23 -12.15 -24.10 -9.25
N ALA A 24 -12.38 -23.40 -10.35
CA ALA A 24 -12.98 -22.05 -10.33
C ALA A 24 -14.41 -22.10 -9.77
N LEU A 25 -15.22 -23.06 -10.20
CA LEU A 25 -16.57 -23.23 -9.69
C LEU A 25 -16.60 -23.58 -8.20
N GLU A 26 -15.73 -24.50 -7.74
CA GLU A 26 -15.59 -24.86 -6.33
C GLU A 26 -15.22 -23.65 -5.47
N HIS A 27 -14.32 -22.78 -5.97
CA HIS A 27 -13.91 -21.56 -5.30
C HIS A 27 -15.07 -20.56 -5.17
N GLU A 28 -15.82 -20.31 -6.25
CA GLU A 28 -16.99 -19.41 -6.22
C GLU A 28 -18.11 -19.95 -5.31
N LEU A 29 -18.33 -21.27 -5.28
CA LEU A 29 -19.28 -21.88 -4.35
C LEU A 29 -18.85 -21.71 -2.88
N GLU A 30 -17.56 -21.68 -2.60
CA GLU A 30 -17.06 -21.45 -1.24
C GLU A 30 -17.34 -19.98 -0.81
N HIS A 31 -17.21 -19.00 -1.70
CA HIS A 31 -17.62 -17.62 -1.43
C HIS A 31 -19.11 -17.51 -1.07
N LEU A 32 -19.99 -18.26 -1.76
CA LEU A 32 -21.41 -18.30 -1.44
C LEU A 32 -21.67 -18.99 -0.09
N ARG A 33 -21.00 -20.11 0.20
CA ARG A 33 -21.12 -20.85 1.46
C ARG A 33 -20.72 -20.03 2.67
N LEU A 34 -19.70 -19.18 2.52
CA LEU A 34 -19.17 -18.31 3.58
C LEU A 34 -19.89 -16.95 3.64
N GLU A 35 -20.93 -16.75 2.83
CA GLU A 35 -21.72 -15.51 2.76
C GLU A 35 -20.89 -14.26 2.45
N HIS A 36 -19.76 -14.40 1.75
CA HIS A 36 -18.85 -13.30 1.47
C HIS A 36 -19.50 -12.14 0.73
N LEU A 37 -20.53 -12.39 -0.09
CA LEU A 37 -21.24 -11.37 -0.85
C LEU A 37 -22.06 -10.39 0.02
N HIS A 38 -22.32 -10.77 1.27
CA HIS A 38 -23.08 -9.97 2.24
C HIS A 38 -22.22 -9.41 3.39
N ARG A 39 -20.97 -9.85 3.48
CA ARG A 39 -20.03 -9.35 4.49
C ARG A 39 -19.35 -8.09 3.95
N GLY A 40 -19.39 -7.01 4.72
CA GLY A 40 -18.67 -5.77 4.40
C GLY A 40 -17.15 -5.84 4.63
N GLU A 41 -16.57 -7.04 4.59
CA GLU A 41 -15.16 -7.31 4.82
C GLU A 41 -14.33 -7.07 3.56
N SER A 42 -13.01 -6.93 3.73
CA SER A 42 -12.07 -6.81 2.64
C SER A 42 -12.13 -8.02 1.71
N VAL A 43 -12.19 -7.80 0.40
CA VAL A 43 -12.16 -8.86 -0.63
C VAL A 43 -10.96 -9.81 -0.42
N PHE A 44 -9.86 -9.28 0.07
CA PHE A 44 -8.65 -10.06 0.32
C PHE A 44 -8.83 -11.09 1.44
N LEU A 45 -9.57 -10.74 2.50
CA LEU A 45 -9.92 -11.69 3.57
C LEU A 45 -10.84 -12.79 3.06
N GLN A 46 -11.84 -12.42 2.28
CA GLN A 46 -12.79 -13.35 1.68
C GLN A 46 -12.08 -14.34 0.76
N GLU A 47 -11.11 -13.88 -0.04
CA GLU A 47 -10.29 -14.72 -0.90
C GLU A 47 -9.40 -15.72 -0.13
N ALA A 48 -8.80 -15.28 0.98
CA ALA A 48 -7.97 -16.14 1.82
C ALA A 48 -8.80 -17.21 2.51
N GLU A 49 -9.96 -16.84 3.04
CA GLU A 49 -10.89 -17.76 3.68
C GLU A 49 -11.44 -18.81 2.69
N ALA A 50 -11.82 -18.37 1.48
CA ALA A 50 -12.29 -19.26 0.41
C ALA A 50 -11.23 -20.26 -0.07
N ARG A 51 -9.94 -19.95 0.09
CA ARG A 51 -8.82 -20.87 -0.18
C ARG A 51 -8.50 -21.82 0.98
N GLY A 52 -9.21 -21.68 2.12
CA GLY A 52 -8.92 -22.45 3.32
C GLY A 52 -7.57 -22.11 3.96
N GLU A 53 -7.06 -20.90 3.69
CA GLU A 53 -5.85 -20.39 4.33
C GLU A 53 -6.22 -20.00 5.76
N ASP A 54 -5.80 -20.81 6.74
CA ASP A 54 -5.91 -20.50 8.17
C ASP A 54 -4.89 -19.39 8.50
N THR A 55 -5.26 -18.15 8.19
CA THR A 55 -4.40 -16.99 8.35
C THR A 55 -4.92 -16.13 9.49
N ASP A 56 -4.13 -15.99 10.52
CA ASP A 56 -4.35 -14.99 11.54
C ASP A 56 -4.10 -13.59 10.93
N TRP A 57 -5.12 -12.74 10.95
CA TRP A 57 -5.12 -11.41 10.34
C TRP A 57 -5.14 -10.32 11.39
N ARG A 58 -4.48 -9.22 11.09
CA ARG A 58 -4.55 -7.99 11.89
C ARG A 58 -4.80 -6.78 11.01
N SER A 59 -5.49 -5.78 11.56
CA SER A 59 -5.66 -4.50 10.88
C SER A 59 -4.45 -3.59 11.10
N ILE A 60 -4.16 -2.78 10.09
CA ILE A 60 -3.20 -1.68 10.15
C ILE A 60 -3.80 -0.42 9.55
N CYS A 61 -3.29 0.76 9.96
CA CYS A 61 -3.65 2.01 9.32
C CYS A 61 -3.15 2.06 7.88
N CYS A 62 -4.01 2.42 6.94
CA CYS A 62 -3.67 2.70 5.55
C CYS A 62 -3.90 4.18 5.25
N TYR A 63 -2.82 4.93 5.01
CA TYR A 63 -2.88 6.34 4.64
C TYR A 63 -3.20 6.49 3.17
N THR A 64 -4.23 7.27 2.86
CA THR A 64 -4.66 7.57 1.49
C THR A 64 -4.80 9.08 1.30
N SER A 65 -5.01 9.53 0.06
CA SER A 65 -5.33 10.93 -0.24
C SER A 65 -6.67 11.39 0.33
N ALA A 66 -7.59 10.43 0.58
CA ALA A 66 -8.92 10.69 1.12
C ALA A 66 -8.98 10.61 2.66
N GLY A 67 -7.93 10.10 3.32
CA GLY A 67 -7.86 9.93 4.77
C GLY A 67 -7.18 8.62 5.16
N ILE A 68 -7.44 8.17 6.38
CA ILE A 68 -6.92 6.93 6.94
C ILE A 68 -8.00 5.87 6.88
N LEU A 69 -7.67 4.72 6.29
CA LEU A 69 -8.52 3.54 6.21
C LEU A 69 -7.88 2.41 7.02
N GLU A 70 -8.65 1.36 7.27
CA GLU A 70 -8.10 0.10 7.77
C GLU A 70 -7.71 -0.80 6.59
N GLU A 71 -6.57 -1.46 6.72
CA GLU A 71 -6.08 -2.49 5.80
C GLU A 71 -5.79 -3.75 6.59
N PHE A 72 -6.21 -4.90 6.06
CA PHE A 72 -6.00 -6.19 6.72
C PHE A 72 -4.81 -6.90 6.11
N ILE A 73 -3.93 -7.39 6.97
CA ILE A 73 -2.70 -8.08 6.57
C ILE A 73 -2.51 -9.35 7.42
N PRO A 74 -1.82 -10.37 6.90
CA PRO A 74 -1.41 -11.52 7.70
C PRO A 74 -0.63 -11.08 8.94
N SER A 75 -0.93 -11.65 10.11
CA SER A 75 -0.22 -11.34 11.37
C SER A 75 1.28 -11.60 11.29
N SER A 76 1.70 -12.52 10.40
CA SER A 76 3.11 -12.76 10.07
C SER A 76 3.79 -11.60 9.32
N SER A 77 3.02 -10.67 8.76
CA SER A 77 3.56 -9.49 8.05
C SER A 77 4.31 -8.57 9.01
N ARG A 78 5.43 -8.02 8.52
CA ARG A 78 6.25 -7.05 9.26
C ARG A 78 5.85 -5.59 9.01
N ALA A 79 4.72 -5.35 8.33
CA ALA A 79 4.22 -4.00 8.10
C ALA A 79 3.59 -3.43 9.37
N ASP A 80 3.85 -2.18 9.69
CA ASP A 80 3.22 -1.47 10.80
C ASP A 80 2.08 -0.57 10.30
N PHE A 81 2.16 -0.13 9.03
CA PHE A 81 1.13 0.65 8.34
C PHE A 81 1.24 0.48 6.83
N ALA A 82 0.24 0.98 6.10
CA ALA A 82 0.25 1.04 4.65
C ALA A 82 0.12 2.49 4.14
N LEU A 83 0.55 2.75 2.91
CA LEU A 83 0.41 4.02 2.21
C LEU A 83 -0.04 3.76 0.77
N VAL A 84 -1.13 4.38 0.35
CA VAL A 84 -1.43 4.56 -1.07
C VAL A 84 -0.70 5.80 -1.54
N VAL A 85 0.27 5.65 -2.45
CA VAL A 85 1.12 6.75 -2.95
C VAL A 85 0.24 7.88 -3.50
N PRO A 86 0.23 9.08 -2.88
CA PRO A 86 -0.79 10.09 -3.18
C PRO A 86 -0.57 10.84 -4.49
N GLY A 87 0.65 10.88 -5.00
CA GLY A 87 1.01 11.73 -6.13
C GLY A 87 2.06 11.13 -7.06
N GLN A 88 2.56 11.96 -7.95
CA GLN A 88 3.53 11.57 -8.98
C GLN A 88 4.99 11.90 -8.62
N GLY A 89 5.22 12.53 -7.47
CA GLY A 89 6.56 13.00 -7.05
C GLY A 89 7.63 11.90 -7.03
N MET A 90 7.24 10.67 -6.75
CA MET A 90 8.15 9.54 -6.63
C MET A 90 8.34 8.73 -7.93
N LYS A 91 7.75 9.17 -9.06
CA LYS A 91 8.01 8.56 -10.37
C LYS A 91 9.50 8.72 -10.78
N PRO A 92 10.07 7.75 -11.50
CA PRO A 92 9.48 6.50 -12.02
C PRO A 92 9.47 5.36 -11.01
N HIS A 93 9.99 5.56 -9.79
CA HIS A 93 10.26 4.48 -8.81
C HIS A 93 9.02 3.95 -8.12
N TYR A 94 8.06 4.82 -7.84
CA TYR A 94 6.76 4.52 -7.26
C TYR A 94 5.66 5.18 -8.08
N ARG A 95 4.56 4.46 -8.29
CA ARG A 95 3.42 4.97 -9.08
C ARG A 95 2.37 5.56 -8.16
N GLN A 96 1.70 6.62 -8.61
CA GLN A 96 0.50 7.12 -7.93
C GLN A 96 -0.53 6.00 -7.82
N GLY A 97 -1.21 5.90 -6.68
CA GLY A 97 -2.18 4.84 -6.37
C GLY A 97 -1.55 3.49 -5.98
N GLN A 98 -0.22 3.36 -6.01
CA GLN A 98 0.45 2.14 -5.57
C GLN A 98 0.31 1.97 -4.07
N LEU A 99 -0.16 0.78 -3.62
CA LEU A 99 -0.17 0.40 -2.20
C LEU A 99 1.24 -0.02 -1.79
N LEU A 100 1.73 0.58 -0.72
CA LEU A 100 3.02 0.29 -0.09
C LEU A 100 2.81 -0.13 1.35
N PHE A 101 3.30 -1.30 1.70
CA PHE A 101 3.44 -1.70 3.10
C PHE A 101 4.70 -1.11 3.69
N CYS A 102 4.57 -0.48 4.83
CA CYS A 102 5.61 0.30 5.47
C CYS A 102 5.89 -0.18 6.89
N ARG A 103 7.04 0.20 7.42
CA ARG A 103 7.44 -0.08 8.79
C ARG A 103 7.83 1.21 9.50
N ASP A 104 7.45 1.32 10.75
CA ASP A 104 7.90 2.40 11.65
C ASP A 104 9.39 2.20 11.95
N ARG A 105 10.20 2.85 11.12
CA ARG A 105 11.66 2.88 11.28
C ARG A 105 12.25 4.08 10.53
N GLN A 106 13.44 4.48 10.98
CA GLN A 106 14.22 5.53 10.34
C GLN A 106 14.80 5.08 8.98
N PRO A 107 14.90 6.00 7.99
CA PRO A 107 15.73 5.78 6.81
C PRO A 107 17.19 5.62 7.25
N ARG A 108 17.91 4.68 6.61
CA ARG A 108 19.30 4.39 6.99
C ARG A 108 20.33 5.15 6.16
N TRP A 109 19.96 5.42 4.90
CA TRP A 109 20.90 5.92 3.91
C TRP A 109 20.32 7.10 3.16
N ASN A 110 21.18 7.99 2.70
CA ASN A 110 20.82 8.99 1.71
C ASN A 110 20.32 8.30 0.44
N GLY A 111 19.17 8.76 -0.06
CA GLY A 111 18.46 8.14 -1.17
C GLY A 111 17.38 7.14 -0.79
N ASP A 112 17.23 6.80 0.50
CA ASP A 112 16.10 5.98 0.95
C ASP A 112 14.77 6.74 0.76
N ALA A 113 13.71 6.00 0.45
CA ALA A 113 12.35 6.53 0.48
C ALA A 113 11.79 6.42 1.89
N ALA A 114 11.10 7.46 2.35
CA ALA A 114 10.44 7.49 3.66
C ALA A 114 9.11 8.24 3.57
N VAL A 115 8.19 7.89 4.47
CA VAL A 115 6.86 8.47 4.58
C VAL A 115 6.85 9.50 5.69
N PHE A 116 6.40 10.69 5.37
CA PHE A 116 6.30 11.82 6.29
C PHE A 116 4.86 12.34 6.34
N LEU A 117 4.48 12.89 7.47
CA LEU A 117 3.25 13.67 7.58
C LEU A 117 3.57 15.14 7.24
N ILE A 118 3.16 15.60 6.06
CA ILE A 118 3.41 16.94 5.54
C ILE A 118 2.06 17.63 5.33
N GLY A 119 1.82 18.75 5.99
CA GLY A 119 0.55 19.46 5.88
C GLY A 119 -0.69 18.61 6.20
N GLY A 120 -0.56 17.64 7.12
CA GLY A 120 -1.63 16.71 7.51
C GLY A 120 -1.85 15.53 6.55
N ARG A 121 -0.98 15.34 5.56
CA ARG A 121 -1.06 14.24 4.59
C ARG A 121 0.19 13.37 4.65
N ALA A 122 0.00 12.05 4.51
CA ALA A 122 1.11 11.13 4.41
C ALA A 122 1.71 11.19 3.00
N GLU A 123 2.97 11.58 2.92
CA GLU A 123 3.71 11.82 1.68
C GLU A 123 4.96 10.96 1.62
N LEU A 124 5.23 10.35 0.46
CA LEU A 124 6.45 9.61 0.22
C LEU A 124 7.51 10.55 -0.36
N ARG A 125 8.70 10.60 0.25
CA ARG A 125 9.81 11.44 -0.18
C ARG A 125 11.13 10.66 -0.18
N GLN A 126 12.05 11.05 -1.05
CA GLN A 126 13.44 10.61 -0.99
C GLN A 126 14.22 11.48 -0.01
N VAL A 127 14.96 10.85 0.90
CA VAL A 127 15.62 11.54 2.01
C VAL A 127 17.11 11.70 1.74
N TYR A 128 17.61 12.89 1.96
CA TYR A 128 19.03 13.18 2.01
C TYR A 128 19.35 13.99 3.27
N ARG A 129 20.56 13.77 3.79
CA ARG A 129 21.16 14.57 4.84
C ARG A 129 22.56 14.96 4.40
N ASP A 130 22.87 16.24 4.45
CA ASP A 130 24.20 16.74 4.14
C ASP A 130 25.17 16.64 5.34
N ALA A 131 26.43 17.02 5.09
CA ALA A 131 27.46 17.01 6.12
C ALA A 131 27.20 18.04 7.26
N PHE A 132 26.40 19.04 7.01
CA PHE A 132 26.03 20.07 8.00
C PHE A 132 24.82 19.67 8.82
N GLY A 133 24.11 18.59 8.42
CA GLY A 133 22.94 18.04 9.11
C GLY A 133 21.60 18.55 8.57
N CYS A 134 21.57 19.39 7.54
CA CYS A 134 20.34 19.75 6.84
C CYS A 134 19.68 18.52 6.22
N ARG A 135 18.36 18.45 6.30
CA ARG A 135 17.59 17.35 5.71
C ARG A 135 16.87 17.83 4.47
N TYR A 136 16.88 17.01 3.43
CA TYR A 136 16.23 17.26 2.16
C TYR A 136 15.22 16.16 1.92
N LEU A 137 13.96 16.53 1.73
CA LEU A 137 12.86 15.64 1.40
C LEU A 137 12.46 15.92 -0.05
N LEU A 138 12.95 15.10 -0.96
CA LEU A 138 12.95 15.38 -2.40
C LEU A 138 11.96 14.49 -3.15
N ASN A 139 11.45 15.03 -4.24
CA ASN A 139 10.71 14.30 -5.25
C ASN A 139 11.67 13.89 -6.39
N PRO A 140 11.88 12.57 -6.64
CA PRO A 140 12.66 12.11 -7.80
C PRO A 140 12.11 12.60 -9.13
N ASN A 141 10.79 12.75 -9.25
CA ASN A 141 10.16 13.39 -10.39
C ASN A 141 10.36 14.90 -10.33
N ARG A 142 11.28 15.43 -11.15
CA ARG A 142 11.62 16.85 -11.13
C ARG A 142 10.51 17.81 -11.61
N ALA A 143 9.46 17.27 -12.26
CA ALA A 143 8.24 18.05 -12.50
C ALA A 143 7.51 18.45 -11.20
N CYS A 144 7.78 17.75 -10.10
CA CYS A 144 7.25 18.02 -8.76
C CYS A 144 8.30 18.69 -7.83
N ALA A 145 9.38 19.25 -8.38
CA ALA A 145 10.45 19.85 -7.56
C ALA A 145 9.99 21.03 -6.68
N GLY A 146 8.91 21.71 -7.06
CA GLY A 146 8.34 22.79 -6.24
C GLY A 146 7.76 22.31 -4.90
N GLU A 147 7.59 21.01 -4.72
CA GLU A 147 7.13 20.39 -3.47
C GLU A 147 8.29 19.85 -2.61
N ASP A 148 9.54 20.02 -3.05
CA ASP A 148 10.71 19.62 -2.28
C ASP A 148 10.81 20.46 -1.00
N LEU A 149 11.22 19.79 0.09
CA LEU A 149 11.40 20.46 1.37
C LEU A 149 12.87 20.39 1.79
N VAL A 150 13.38 21.53 2.24
CA VAL A 150 14.68 21.65 2.90
C VAL A 150 14.43 22.01 4.35
N VAL A 151 14.93 21.18 5.25
CA VAL A 151 14.80 21.38 6.69
C VAL A 151 16.18 21.72 7.26
N PRO A 152 16.45 22.99 7.55
CA PRO A 152 17.70 23.45 8.16
C PRO A 152 17.97 22.78 9.50
N VAL A 153 19.22 22.82 9.94
CA VAL A 153 19.60 22.33 11.26
C VAL A 153 18.94 23.18 12.35
N GLY A 154 18.31 22.51 13.30
CA GLY A 154 17.60 23.17 14.40
C GLY A 154 16.14 23.47 14.11
N GLU A 155 15.68 23.33 12.89
CA GLU A 155 14.27 23.43 12.55
C GLU A 155 13.55 22.08 12.73
N GLU A 156 12.24 22.19 13.06
CA GLU A 156 11.38 21.02 13.22
C GLU A 156 11.09 20.40 11.85
N ALA A 157 11.42 19.12 11.72
CA ALA A 157 11.11 18.38 10.51
C ALA A 157 9.69 17.82 10.56
N PRO A 158 9.06 17.60 9.37
CA PRO A 158 7.83 16.84 9.30
C PRO A 158 7.94 15.51 10.03
N LEU A 159 6.84 15.08 10.67
CA LEU A 159 6.79 13.82 11.39
C LEU A 159 7.09 12.65 10.44
N LEU A 160 8.14 11.90 10.74
CA LEU A 160 8.45 10.66 10.03
C LEU A 160 7.51 9.56 10.51
N LEU A 161 6.76 8.95 9.59
CA LEU A 161 5.91 7.78 9.85
C LEU A 161 6.68 6.47 9.67
N GLY A 162 7.66 6.43 8.76
CA GLY A 162 8.46 5.23 8.55
C GLY A 162 8.96 5.05 7.12
N THR A 163 9.32 3.82 6.75
CA THR A 163 9.88 3.50 5.43
C THR A 163 9.20 2.27 4.80
N PRO A 164 9.13 2.19 3.46
CA PRO A 164 8.62 1.00 2.78
C PRO A 164 9.37 -0.29 3.19
N LEU A 165 8.64 -1.40 3.30
CA LEU A 165 9.23 -2.72 3.61
C LEU A 165 10.25 -3.14 2.57
N LYS A 166 9.88 -3.02 1.28
CA LYS A 166 10.81 -3.24 0.17
C LYS A 166 11.62 -1.96 -0.03
N ARG A 167 12.81 -1.96 0.53
CA ARG A 167 13.74 -0.85 0.31
C ARG A 167 14.21 -0.85 -1.14
N ARG A 168 14.16 0.33 -1.74
CA ARG A 168 14.85 0.63 -2.99
C ARG A 168 15.78 1.80 -2.73
N ARG A 169 17.07 1.61 -2.97
CA ARG A 169 17.99 2.73 -3.03
C ARG A 169 17.71 3.46 -4.34
N LEU A 170 17.16 4.65 -4.22
CA LEU A 170 16.86 5.47 -5.37
C LEU A 170 18.14 6.18 -5.86
N PRO A 171 18.27 6.45 -7.16
CA PRO A 171 19.38 7.24 -7.67
C PRO A 171 19.34 8.64 -7.08
N PRO A 172 20.49 9.31 -6.93
CA PRO A 172 20.54 10.66 -6.41
C PRO A 172 19.74 11.62 -7.30
N VAL A 173 18.93 12.46 -6.65
CA VAL A 173 18.25 13.58 -7.32
C VAL A 173 19.30 14.65 -7.61
N ARG A 174 19.35 15.12 -8.86
CA ARG A 174 20.13 16.32 -9.19
C ARG A 174 19.31 17.53 -8.78
N ILE A 175 19.84 18.28 -7.83
CA ILE A 175 19.29 19.53 -7.32
C ILE A 175 19.68 20.66 -8.27
#